data_424d945a382f48fc03b28ca339124b20
#
_entry.id   424d945a382f48fc03b28ca339124b20
#
_cell.length_a   1.000
_cell.length_b   1.000
_cell.length_c   1.000
_cell.angle_alpha   90.00
_cell.angle_beta   90.00
_cell.angle_gamma   90.00
#
_symmetry.space_group_name_H-M   'P 1'
#
loop_
_entity.id
_entity.type
_entity.pdbx_description
1 polymer ?
#
loop_
_entity_poly.entity_id
_entity_poly.type
_entity_poly.pdbx_seq_one_letter_code
_entity_poly.pdbx_strand_id
1 'polypeptide(L)'
;MEYRKMGKTGLQLSTLSFGSWVTFHKQINDGIADELMGIAYDAGVNFFDNAEVYAAGESEKMMGRVLSKKNWDRTSIVLSSKAYFGWRGKANKPNQTGLSRKHLTEACHEALIRLQTDYLDLYYCHRPDKTTPIEEVVQTMNTLIQQGKILYWGTSEWSGVEIMEAHRIAAAQHLIGPSVEQPQYNLFERAKMENEYLEIFKNVGMGTTIWSPLASGLLTGKYNDGIPEGSRFQLEGFEWLRDRLLMQESIKKVQLLGAMAKALKVSTASLSIAWCIKNPNVSTAILGATNKAQLVDNLTAIDTAALLTAEMMEQIENIVETKPKLPEW
;
A
#
# COMPACT_ATOMS: atom_id res chain seq x y z
N MET A 1 8.31 9.02 -14.75
CA MET A 1 8.07 8.66 -13.33
C MET A 1 8.75 9.69 -12.45
N GLU A 2 8.11 10.13 -11.39
CA GLU A 2 8.67 10.99 -10.34
C GLU A 2 9.09 10.13 -9.15
N TYR A 3 10.15 10.54 -8.41
CA TYR A 3 10.62 9.83 -7.22
C TYR A 3 10.55 10.75 -6.00
N ARG A 4 10.11 10.20 -4.86
CA ARG A 4 9.98 10.91 -3.59
C ARG A 4 10.74 10.21 -2.48
N LYS A 5 11.31 10.96 -1.56
CA LYS A 5 11.86 10.39 -0.34
C LYS A 5 10.76 9.73 0.49
N MET A 6 11.05 8.58 1.06
CA MET A 6 10.20 7.95 2.05
C MET A 6 10.34 8.69 3.38
N GLY A 7 9.50 9.71 3.58
CA GLY A 7 9.61 10.62 4.71
C GLY A 7 11.00 11.28 4.78
N LYS A 8 11.59 11.32 5.97
CA LYS A 8 12.93 11.88 6.21
C LYS A 8 14.09 10.92 5.89
N THR A 9 13.80 9.70 5.43
CA THR A 9 14.85 8.73 5.08
C THR A 9 15.57 9.10 3.79
N GLY A 10 16.71 8.44 3.53
CA GLY A 10 17.41 8.55 2.25
C GLY A 10 16.79 7.73 1.11
N LEU A 11 15.84 6.82 1.42
CA LEU A 11 15.24 5.95 0.42
C LEU A 11 14.30 6.73 -0.50
N GLN A 12 14.46 6.54 -1.81
CA GLN A 12 13.59 7.14 -2.83
C GLN A 12 12.66 6.09 -3.42
N LEU A 13 11.36 6.36 -3.38
CA LEU A 13 10.33 5.55 -4.00
C LEU A 13 9.76 6.25 -5.23
N SER A 14 9.45 5.48 -6.26
CA SER A 14 8.61 5.98 -7.35
C SER A 14 7.24 6.40 -6.79
N THR A 15 6.69 7.50 -7.24
CA THR A 15 5.41 8.05 -6.76
C THR A 15 4.24 7.07 -6.93
N LEU A 16 4.35 6.17 -7.91
CA LEU A 16 3.48 5.01 -8.10
C LEU A 16 4.31 3.74 -7.89
N SER A 17 3.71 2.76 -7.25
CA SER A 17 4.30 1.44 -6.97
C SER A 17 3.36 0.32 -7.36
N PHE A 18 3.84 -0.93 -7.39
CA PHE A 18 3.04 -2.06 -7.83
C PHE A 18 2.89 -3.11 -6.72
N GLY A 19 1.65 -3.39 -6.34
CA GLY A 19 1.30 -4.34 -5.29
C GLY A 19 0.63 -5.60 -5.82
N SER A 20 0.75 -6.65 -5.06
CA SER A 20 0.28 -8.00 -5.42
C SER A 20 -1.02 -8.43 -4.73
N TRP A 21 -1.55 -7.61 -3.79
CA TRP A 21 -2.73 -7.98 -3.01
C TRP A 21 -3.95 -8.26 -3.89
N VAL A 22 -4.58 -9.42 -3.67
CA VAL A 22 -5.75 -9.97 -4.39
C VAL A 22 -5.45 -10.35 -5.85
N THR A 23 -4.49 -9.72 -6.52
CA THR A 23 -4.21 -9.98 -7.93
C THR A 23 -3.37 -11.23 -8.14
N PHE A 24 -2.19 -11.31 -7.52
CA PHE A 24 -1.25 -12.41 -7.73
C PHE A 24 -1.81 -13.75 -7.22
N HIS A 25 -1.71 -14.78 -8.05
CA HIS A 25 -2.18 -16.15 -7.85
C HIS A 25 -3.70 -16.31 -7.77
N LYS A 26 -4.46 -15.27 -7.36
CA LYS A 26 -5.93 -15.35 -7.32
C LYS A 26 -6.60 -14.94 -8.64
N GLN A 27 -6.14 -13.88 -9.27
CA GLN A 27 -6.73 -13.33 -10.48
C GLN A 27 -5.82 -13.43 -11.70
N ILE A 28 -4.48 -13.49 -11.50
CA ILE A 28 -3.49 -13.58 -12.56
C ILE A 28 -2.53 -14.73 -12.33
N ASN A 29 -1.97 -15.25 -13.41
CA ASN A 29 -0.91 -16.27 -13.42
C ASN A 29 0.49 -15.63 -13.54
N ASP A 30 1.54 -16.48 -13.49
CA ASP A 30 2.94 -16.04 -13.56
C ASP A 30 3.26 -15.26 -14.86
N GLY A 31 2.65 -15.61 -15.99
CA GLY A 31 2.88 -14.93 -17.27
C GLY A 31 2.35 -13.50 -17.25
N ILE A 32 1.14 -13.30 -16.72
CA ILE A 32 0.56 -11.96 -16.57
C ILE A 32 1.33 -11.17 -15.51
N ALA A 33 1.73 -11.79 -14.41
CA ALA A 33 2.53 -11.13 -13.38
C ALA A 33 3.87 -10.65 -13.95
N ASP A 34 4.55 -11.48 -14.75
CA ASP A 34 5.81 -11.16 -15.46
C ASP A 34 5.61 -9.96 -16.42
N GLU A 35 4.53 -9.95 -17.19
CA GLU A 35 4.19 -8.83 -18.09
C GLU A 35 3.95 -7.54 -17.31
N LEU A 36 3.07 -7.58 -16.29
CA LEU A 36 2.70 -6.39 -15.52
C LEU A 36 3.87 -5.81 -14.72
N MET A 37 4.65 -6.65 -14.06
CA MET A 37 5.86 -6.20 -13.36
C MET A 37 6.87 -5.60 -14.33
N GLY A 38 7.03 -6.18 -15.55
CA GLY A 38 7.86 -5.62 -16.60
C GLY A 38 7.41 -4.23 -17.02
N ILE A 39 6.14 -4.06 -17.35
CA ILE A 39 5.55 -2.76 -17.72
C ILE A 39 5.76 -1.72 -16.60
N ALA A 40 5.52 -2.11 -15.35
CA ALA A 40 5.72 -1.22 -14.21
C ALA A 40 7.18 -0.78 -14.10
N TYR A 41 8.12 -1.72 -14.14
CA TYR A 41 9.56 -1.43 -14.06
C TYR A 41 10.04 -0.54 -15.21
N ASP A 42 9.65 -0.85 -16.46
CA ASP A 42 10.00 -0.06 -17.65
C ASP A 42 9.42 1.37 -17.60
N ALA A 43 8.28 1.57 -16.91
CA ALA A 43 7.71 2.88 -16.64
C ALA A 43 8.41 3.63 -15.48
N GLY A 44 9.42 3.01 -14.84
CA GLY A 44 10.19 3.60 -13.75
C GLY A 44 9.63 3.31 -12.35
N VAL A 45 8.70 2.36 -12.19
CA VAL A 45 8.30 1.88 -10.87
C VAL A 45 9.46 1.12 -10.26
N ASN A 46 9.89 1.54 -9.08
CA ASN A 46 10.96 0.88 -8.35
C ASN A 46 10.49 0.12 -7.11
N PHE A 47 9.24 0.28 -6.66
CA PHE A 47 8.75 -0.37 -5.44
C PHE A 47 7.69 -1.43 -5.75
N PHE A 48 7.93 -2.66 -5.25
CA PHE A 48 7.07 -3.83 -5.39
C PHE A 48 6.64 -4.33 -4.00
N ASP A 49 5.32 -4.36 -3.74
CA ASP A 49 4.75 -4.64 -2.43
C ASP A 49 4.08 -6.01 -2.35
N ASN A 50 4.37 -6.74 -1.27
CA ASN A 50 3.81 -8.05 -0.98
C ASN A 50 3.51 -8.23 0.53
N ALA A 51 2.99 -9.38 0.94
CA ALA A 51 2.82 -9.80 2.32
C ALA A 51 2.68 -11.32 2.45
N GLU A 52 3.06 -11.89 3.59
CA GLU A 52 2.98 -13.33 3.88
C GLU A 52 1.59 -13.92 3.63
N VAL A 53 0.54 -13.16 4.00
CA VAL A 53 -0.85 -13.62 3.93
C VAL A 53 -1.41 -13.62 2.50
N TYR A 54 -0.80 -12.90 1.56
CA TYR A 54 -1.35 -12.76 0.22
C TYR A 54 -1.33 -14.10 -0.52
N ALA A 55 -2.53 -14.57 -0.88
CA ALA A 55 -2.74 -15.89 -1.49
C ALA A 55 -2.02 -17.03 -0.71
N ALA A 56 -2.01 -16.95 0.64
CA ALA A 56 -1.36 -17.94 1.49
C ALA A 56 0.13 -18.17 1.15
N GLY A 57 0.88 -17.09 0.94
CA GLY A 57 2.31 -17.11 0.59
C GLY A 57 2.60 -17.32 -0.90
N GLU A 58 1.61 -17.72 -1.70
CA GLU A 58 1.82 -17.96 -3.16
C GLU A 58 2.09 -16.66 -3.92
N SER A 59 1.58 -15.51 -3.45
CA SER A 59 1.88 -14.21 -4.02
C SER A 59 3.37 -13.86 -3.93
N GLU A 60 4.02 -14.11 -2.79
CA GLU A 60 5.46 -13.89 -2.63
C GLU A 60 6.26 -14.87 -3.49
N LYS A 61 5.88 -16.15 -3.56
CA LYS A 61 6.53 -17.13 -4.44
C LYS A 61 6.44 -16.73 -5.90
N MET A 62 5.27 -16.26 -6.37
CA MET A 62 5.07 -15.78 -7.73
C MET A 62 5.97 -14.57 -8.02
N MET A 63 5.99 -13.57 -7.14
CA MET A 63 6.84 -12.40 -7.29
C MET A 63 8.33 -12.79 -7.31
N GLY A 64 8.76 -13.70 -6.43
CA GLY A 64 10.13 -14.23 -6.40
C GLY A 64 10.54 -14.90 -7.71
N ARG A 65 9.67 -15.76 -8.29
CA ARG A 65 9.92 -16.37 -9.61
C ARG A 65 10.05 -15.33 -10.72
N VAL A 66 9.19 -14.30 -10.72
CA VAL A 66 9.26 -13.22 -11.70
C VAL A 66 10.56 -12.43 -11.55
N LEU A 67 10.91 -12.01 -10.35
CA LEU A 67 12.15 -11.25 -10.08
C LEU A 67 13.40 -12.04 -10.51
N SER A 68 13.47 -13.31 -10.14
CA SER A 68 14.57 -14.20 -10.54
C SER A 68 14.69 -14.34 -12.07
N LYS A 69 13.54 -14.45 -12.79
CA LYS A 69 13.52 -14.55 -14.25
C LYS A 69 13.91 -13.24 -14.94
N LYS A 70 13.47 -12.09 -14.42
CA LYS A 70 13.74 -10.75 -15.00
C LYS A 70 15.21 -10.38 -14.93
N ASN A 71 15.95 -10.92 -13.97
CA ASN A 71 17.36 -10.60 -13.76
C ASN A 71 17.65 -9.09 -13.69
N TRP A 72 16.72 -8.33 -13.07
CA TRP A 72 16.92 -6.91 -12.79
C TRP A 72 18.02 -6.74 -11.75
N ASP A 73 18.75 -5.62 -11.85
CA ASP A 73 19.68 -5.25 -10.79
C ASP A 73 18.90 -5.09 -9.47
N ARG A 74 19.22 -5.92 -8.45
CA ARG A 74 18.57 -5.91 -7.15
C ARG A 74 18.60 -4.52 -6.50
N THR A 75 19.65 -3.73 -6.77
CA THR A 75 19.80 -2.39 -6.23
C THR A 75 18.87 -1.36 -6.89
N SER A 76 18.28 -1.69 -8.05
CA SER A 76 17.34 -0.83 -8.76
C SER A 76 15.89 -0.94 -8.26
N ILE A 77 15.59 -1.90 -7.39
CA ILE A 77 14.25 -2.16 -6.88
C ILE A 77 14.18 -2.04 -5.35
N VAL A 78 13.03 -1.65 -4.86
CA VAL A 78 12.62 -1.69 -3.45
C VAL A 78 11.59 -2.80 -3.31
N LEU A 79 11.82 -3.75 -2.42
CA LEU A 79 10.98 -4.91 -2.22
C LEU A 79 10.47 -4.96 -0.79
N SER A 80 9.17 -5.19 -0.62
CA SER A 80 8.58 -5.31 0.72
C SER A 80 7.87 -6.62 0.96
N SER A 81 7.77 -6.96 2.24
CA SER A 81 6.79 -7.92 2.76
C SER A 81 6.26 -7.48 4.13
N LYS A 82 5.30 -8.22 4.68
CA LYS A 82 4.58 -7.88 5.91
C LYS A 82 4.27 -9.14 6.70
N ALA A 83 4.31 -9.06 8.03
CA ALA A 83 3.86 -10.12 8.92
C ALA A 83 2.79 -9.64 9.91
N TYR A 84 1.84 -10.50 10.17
CA TYR A 84 0.84 -10.44 11.23
C TYR A 84 -0.16 -11.61 11.14
N PHE A 85 -0.73 -11.86 9.96
CA PHE A 85 -1.84 -12.81 9.76
C PHE A 85 -1.38 -14.27 9.64
N GLY A 86 -0.08 -14.49 9.43
CA GLY A 86 0.44 -15.78 8.98
C GLY A 86 0.01 -16.11 7.56
N TRP A 87 0.56 -17.15 6.98
CA TRP A 87 0.26 -17.53 5.60
C TRP A 87 -0.54 -18.83 5.46
N ARG A 88 -0.78 -19.56 6.56
CA ARG A 88 -1.50 -20.85 6.56
C ARG A 88 -3.02 -20.69 6.76
N GLY A 89 -3.53 -19.46 6.87
CA GLY A 89 -4.94 -19.17 7.09
C GLY A 89 -5.49 -19.88 8.35
N LYS A 90 -6.59 -20.61 8.22
CA LYS A 90 -7.22 -21.38 9.33
C LYS A 90 -6.32 -22.48 9.89
N ALA A 91 -5.26 -22.88 9.19
CA ALA A 91 -4.31 -23.89 9.63
C ALA A 91 -3.13 -23.32 10.45
N ASN A 92 -3.08 -21.99 10.68
CA ASN A 92 -2.08 -21.38 11.54
C ASN A 92 -2.15 -21.99 12.94
N LYS A 93 -0.99 -22.31 13.49
CA LYS A 93 -0.81 -22.78 14.87
C LYS A 93 -0.46 -21.60 15.79
N PRO A 94 -0.52 -21.74 17.12
CA PRO A 94 0.00 -20.74 18.04
C PRO A 94 1.43 -20.29 17.65
N ASN A 95 1.71 -18.99 17.76
CA ASN A 95 2.97 -18.34 17.36
C ASN A 95 3.22 -18.23 15.83
N GLN A 96 2.23 -18.49 14.99
CA GLN A 96 2.30 -18.29 13.53
C GLN A 96 1.48 -17.08 13.06
N THR A 97 1.08 -16.23 14.00
CA THR A 97 0.36 -14.96 13.79
C THR A 97 0.77 -13.95 14.84
N GLY A 98 0.36 -12.69 14.67
CA GLY A 98 0.69 -11.59 15.59
C GLY A 98 2.06 -11.00 15.35
N LEU A 99 2.56 -10.23 16.31
CA LEU A 99 3.83 -9.52 16.19
C LEU A 99 4.88 -9.98 17.21
N SER A 100 4.74 -11.19 17.77
CA SER A 100 5.75 -11.73 18.66
C SER A 100 7.11 -11.80 17.95
N ARG A 101 8.19 -11.68 18.72
CA ARG A 101 9.58 -11.84 18.21
C ARG A 101 9.74 -13.10 17.37
N LYS A 102 9.16 -14.22 17.86
CA LYS A 102 9.21 -15.49 17.14
C LYS A 102 8.57 -15.37 15.77
N HIS A 103 7.32 -14.90 15.70
CA HIS A 103 6.62 -14.81 14.42
C HIS A 103 7.27 -13.82 13.46
N LEU A 104 7.59 -12.60 13.91
CA LEU A 104 8.25 -11.60 13.08
C LEU A 104 9.55 -12.10 12.46
N THR A 105 10.38 -12.81 13.26
CA THR A 105 11.66 -13.35 12.79
C THR A 105 11.46 -14.46 11.77
N GLU A 106 10.61 -15.44 12.08
CA GLU A 106 10.36 -16.59 11.20
C GLU A 106 9.64 -16.16 9.91
N ALA A 107 8.64 -15.30 10.01
CA ALA A 107 7.93 -14.76 8.84
C ALA A 107 8.85 -13.96 7.92
N CYS A 108 9.80 -13.18 8.47
CA CYS A 108 10.83 -12.50 7.69
C CYS A 108 11.69 -13.50 6.90
N HIS A 109 12.23 -14.53 7.57
CA HIS A 109 13.05 -15.55 6.91
C HIS A 109 12.27 -16.34 5.85
N GLU A 110 11.01 -16.70 6.14
CA GLU A 110 10.14 -17.36 5.18
C GLU A 110 9.82 -16.47 3.96
N ALA A 111 9.61 -15.15 4.17
CA ALA A 111 9.40 -14.18 3.09
C ALA A 111 10.63 -14.07 2.18
N LEU A 112 11.83 -14.01 2.74
CA LEU A 112 13.10 -14.00 1.99
C LEU A 112 13.22 -15.22 1.08
N ILE A 113 12.88 -16.41 1.60
CA ILE A 113 12.89 -17.67 0.83
C ILE A 113 11.86 -17.61 -0.31
N ARG A 114 10.61 -17.19 -0.02
CA ARG A 114 9.54 -17.13 -1.02
C ARG A 114 9.80 -16.09 -2.09
N LEU A 115 10.36 -14.93 -1.73
CA LEU A 115 10.73 -13.86 -2.65
C LEU A 115 12.08 -14.07 -3.36
N GLN A 116 12.85 -15.09 -2.97
CA GLN A 116 14.16 -15.44 -3.53
C GLN A 116 15.15 -14.25 -3.45
N THR A 117 15.24 -13.62 -2.29
CA THR A 117 16.10 -12.47 -2.02
C THR A 117 16.80 -12.62 -0.67
N ASP A 118 17.97 -11.98 -0.51
CA ASP A 118 18.73 -12.04 0.73
C ASP A 118 18.28 -11.02 1.78
N TYR A 119 17.59 -9.95 1.33
CA TYR A 119 17.05 -8.90 2.21
C TYR A 119 15.79 -8.26 1.64
N LEU A 120 14.97 -7.70 2.54
CA LEU A 120 13.86 -6.82 2.18
C LEU A 120 14.30 -5.37 2.38
N ASP A 121 13.89 -4.49 1.49
CA ASP A 121 14.11 -3.05 1.68
C ASP A 121 13.15 -2.51 2.75
N LEU A 122 11.87 -2.95 2.71
CA LEU A 122 10.85 -2.58 3.67
C LEU A 122 10.18 -3.82 4.27
N TYR A 123 10.06 -3.85 5.60
CA TYR A 123 9.32 -4.91 6.29
C TYR A 123 8.29 -4.31 7.23
N TYR A 124 7.03 -4.73 7.11
CA TYR A 124 5.93 -4.11 7.83
C TYR A 124 5.33 -5.01 8.90
N CYS A 125 4.98 -4.41 10.04
CA CYS A 125 3.95 -4.92 10.94
C CYS A 125 2.59 -4.69 10.29
N HIS A 126 1.99 -5.74 9.71
CA HIS A 126 0.82 -5.63 8.83
C HIS A 126 -0.44 -5.09 9.53
N ARG A 127 -0.54 -5.27 10.85
CA ARG A 127 -1.59 -4.69 11.72
C ARG A 127 -1.01 -4.46 13.13
N PRO A 128 -1.63 -3.58 13.93
CA PRO A 128 -1.28 -3.47 15.34
C PRO A 128 -1.68 -4.75 16.09
N ASP A 129 -0.80 -5.23 16.96
CA ASP A 129 -1.07 -6.38 17.84
C ASP A 129 -1.28 -5.90 19.28
N LYS A 130 -2.52 -5.96 19.73
CA LYS A 130 -2.90 -5.50 21.07
C LYS A 130 -2.46 -6.45 22.20
N THR A 131 -1.92 -7.61 21.84
CA THR A 131 -1.48 -8.65 22.78
C THR A 131 0.03 -8.77 22.91
N THR A 132 0.77 -8.16 21.96
CA THR A 132 2.24 -8.11 21.98
C THR A 132 2.71 -6.72 22.40
N PRO A 133 3.62 -6.60 23.41
CA PRO A 133 4.20 -5.32 23.79
C PRO A 133 4.91 -4.65 22.60
N ILE A 134 4.66 -3.35 22.37
CA ILE A 134 5.31 -2.59 21.28
C ILE A 134 6.84 -2.61 21.43
N GLU A 135 7.34 -2.67 22.65
CA GLU A 135 8.77 -2.80 22.95
C GLU A 135 9.38 -4.06 22.32
N GLU A 136 8.70 -5.21 22.42
CA GLU A 136 9.17 -6.46 21.81
C GLU A 136 9.23 -6.34 20.29
N VAL A 137 8.25 -5.66 19.68
CA VAL A 137 8.21 -5.39 18.25
C VAL A 137 9.39 -4.52 17.82
N VAL A 138 9.61 -3.38 18.48
CA VAL A 138 10.72 -2.44 18.20
C VAL A 138 12.08 -3.12 18.28
N GLN A 139 12.31 -3.88 19.35
CA GLN A 139 13.57 -4.62 19.54
C GLN A 139 13.77 -5.68 18.46
N THR A 140 12.71 -6.38 18.06
CA THR A 140 12.78 -7.41 17.01
C THR A 140 13.10 -6.82 15.66
N MET A 141 12.40 -5.73 15.26
CA MET A 141 12.64 -5.06 14.00
C MET A 141 14.05 -4.46 13.93
N ASN A 142 14.52 -3.86 15.02
CA ASN A 142 15.90 -3.38 15.10
C ASN A 142 16.92 -4.52 14.93
N THR A 143 16.67 -5.69 15.55
CA THR A 143 17.52 -6.87 15.40
C THR A 143 17.59 -7.35 13.95
N LEU A 144 16.44 -7.39 13.23
CA LEU A 144 16.40 -7.76 11.82
C LEU A 144 17.17 -6.77 10.93
N ILE A 145 17.15 -5.47 11.25
CA ILE A 145 18.00 -4.46 10.58
C ILE A 145 19.48 -4.75 10.84
N GLN A 146 19.87 -4.98 12.09
CA GLN A 146 21.27 -5.26 12.44
C GLN A 146 21.79 -6.55 11.77
N GLN A 147 20.93 -7.52 11.54
CA GLN A 147 21.24 -8.75 10.80
C GLN A 147 21.30 -8.54 9.28
N GLY A 148 20.96 -7.37 8.76
CA GLY A 148 20.87 -7.08 7.35
C GLY A 148 19.75 -7.82 6.61
N LYS A 149 18.73 -8.33 7.34
CA LYS A 149 17.58 -9.02 6.77
C LYS A 149 16.53 -8.04 6.24
N ILE A 150 16.45 -6.87 6.84
CA ILE A 150 15.62 -5.75 6.39
C ILE A 150 16.43 -4.46 6.45
N LEU A 151 16.12 -3.47 5.60
CA LEU A 151 16.81 -2.17 5.62
C LEU A 151 16.01 -1.12 6.39
N TYR A 152 14.71 -1.11 6.24
CA TYR A 152 13.77 -0.25 6.96
C TYR A 152 12.59 -1.06 7.43
N TRP A 153 11.95 -0.62 8.51
CA TRP A 153 10.69 -1.21 8.93
C TRP A 153 9.59 -0.17 9.07
N GLY A 154 8.37 -0.66 8.98
CA GLY A 154 7.18 0.17 9.06
C GLY A 154 6.01 -0.52 9.71
N THR A 155 4.93 0.21 9.79
CA THR A 155 3.65 -0.21 10.34
C THR A 155 2.57 -0.12 9.24
N SER A 156 1.45 -0.79 9.45
CA SER A 156 0.28 -0.68 8.55
C SER A 156 -0.99 -0.64 9.40
N GLU A 157 -1.80 0.39 9.18
CA GLU A 157 -3.04 0.63 9.91
C GLU A 157 -2.88 0.85 11.43
N TRP A 158 -1.67 1.17 11.90
CA TRP A 158 -1.45 1.54 13.29
C TRP A 158 -2.09 2.90 13.60
N SER A 159 -2.49 3.10 14.85
CA SER A 159 -2.91 4.42 15.31
C SER A 159 -1.71 5.35 15.49
N GLY A 160 -1.96 6.66 15.44
CA GLY A 160 -0.93 7.65 15.71
C GLY A 160 -0.29 7.49 17.08
N VAL A 161 -1.07 7.11 18.08
CA VAL A 161 -0.58 6.83 19.44
C VAL A 161 0.40 5.64 19.47
N GLU A 162 0.07 4.54 18.78
CA GLU A 162 0.95 3.35 18.71
C GLU A 162 2.25 3.63 17.95
N ILE A 163 2.17 4.40 16.87
CA ILE A 163 3.34 4.83 16.12
C ILE A 163 4.26 5.70 16.99
N MET A 164 3.70 6.68 17.69
CA MET A 164 4.47 7.54 18.59
C MET A 164 5.06 6.78 19.76
N GLU A 165 4.35 5.78 20.30
CA GLU A 165 4.87 4.91 21.35
C GLU A 165 6.07 4.07 20.84
N ALA A 166 5.98 3.52 19.61
CA ALA A 166 7.11 2.82 19.02
C ALA A 166 8.35 3.75 18.85
N HIS A 167 8.13 5.01 18.45
CA HIS A 167 9.21 6.01 18.36
C HIS A 167 9.78 6.37 19.72
N ARG A 168 8.93 6.54 20.75
CA ARG A 168 9.36 6.83 22.14
C ARG A 168 10.24 5.69 22.69
N ILE A 169 9.82 4.43 22.50
CA ILE A 169 10.60 3.27 22.93
C ILE A 169 11.92 3.20 22.17
N ALA A 170 11.89 3.35 20.84
CA ALA A 170 13.10 3.33 20.03
C ALA A 170 14.11 4.40 20.48
N ALA A 171 13.67 5.63 20.71
CA ALA A 171 14.52 6.71 21.20
C ALA A 171 15.11 6.42 22.59
N ALA A 172 14.30 5.92 23.53
CA ALA A 172 14.73 5.61 24.89
C ALA A 172 15.77 4.47 24.95
N GLN A 173 15.74 3.55 24.01
CA GLN A 173 16.66 2.40 23.95
C GLN A 173 17.74 2.54 22.87
N HIS A 174 17.87 3.69 22.23
CA HIS A 174 18.81 3.93 21.12
C HIS A 174 18.65 2.93 19.96
N LEU A 175 17.40 2.57 19.66
CA LEU A 175 17.00 1.68 18.57
C LEU A 175 16.44 2.48 17.38
N ILE A 176 16.26 1.78 16.25
CA ILE A 176 15.67 2.36 15.04
C ILE A 176 14.13 2.19 15.10
N GLY A 177 13.40 3.31 15.12
CA GLY A 177 11.94 3.33 15.06
C GLY A 177 11.39 3.10 13.65
N PRO A 178 10.04 2.97 13.51
CA PRO A 178 9.42 2.78 12.20
C PRO A 178 9.65 3.99 11.31
N SER A 179 9.97 3.76 10.04
CA SER A 179 10.29 4.81 9.07
C SER A 179 9.12 5.12 8.14
N VAL A 180 8.15 4.23 8.07
CA VAL A 180 7.05 4.28 7.11
C VAL A 180 5.76 3.68 7.69
N GLU A 181 4.64 4.28 7.32
CA GLU A 181 3.30 3.71 7.56
C GLU A 181 2.66 3.33 6.23
N GLN A 182 1.91 2.22 6.21
CA GLN A 182 1.10 1.82 5.07
C GLN A 182 -0.39 1.94 5.39
N PRO A 183 -1.00 3.13 5.24
CA PRO A 183 -2.41 3.34 5.51
C PRO A 183 -3.25 3.16 4.26
N GLN A 184 -4.55 2.88 4.43
CA GLN A 184 -5.53 3.10 3.38
C GLN A 184 -5.68 4.59 3.11
N TYR A 185 -5.61 4.98 1.82
CA TYR A 185 -5.87 6.37 1.44
C TYR A 185 -6.45 6.46 0.04
N ASN A 186 -7.59 7.11 -0.04
CA ASN A 186 -8.29 7.43 -1.29
C ASN A 186 -9.36 8.50 -1.00
N LEU A 187 -10.09 8.93 -2.02
CA LEU A 187 -11.14 9.96 -1.93
C LEU A 187 -12.23 9.69 -0.87
N PHE A 188 -12.41 8.45 -0.43
CA PHE A 188 -13.41 8.06 0.59
C PHE A 188 -12.81 7.69 1.95
N GLU A 189 -11.51 7.46 2.04
CA GLU A 189 -10.81 7.08 3.27
C GLU A 189 -9.62 8.02 3.49
N ARG A 190 -9.80 9.03 4.36
CA ARG A 190 -8.88 10.17 4.48
C ARG A 190 -8.43 10.45 5.92
N ALA A 191 -9.21 10.00 6.90
CA ALA A 191 -9.06 10.45 8.28
C ALA A 191 -7.64 10.25 8.86
N LYS A 192 -7.01 9.10 8.59
CA LYS A 192 -5.64 8.84 9.05
C LYS A 192 -4.63 9.82 8.45
N MET A 193 -4.61 9.93 7.14
CA MET A 193 -3.63 10.75 6.43
C MET A 193 -3.80 12.25 6.64
N GLU A 194 -5.04 12.72 6.74
CA GLU A 194 -5.36 14.15 6.75
C GLU A 194 -5.78 14.70 8.12
N ASN A 195 -5.81 13.87 9.16
CA ASN A 195 -6.06 14.26 10.53
C ASN A 195 -5.10 13.56 11.50
N GLU A 196 -5.23 12.24 11.67
CA GLU A 196 -4.55 11.51 12.73
C GLU A 196 -3.01 11.57 12.62
N TYR A 197 -2.46 11.50 11.39
CA TYR A 197 -1.01 11.44 11.15
C TYR A 197 -0.32 12.78 10.95
N LEU A 198 -1.04 13.91 10.99
CA LEU A 198 -0.43 15.22 10.75
C LEU A 198 0.75 15.51 11.69
N GLU A 199 0.58 15.23 12.98
CA GLU A 199 1.66 15.43 13.96
C GLU A 199 2.80 14.41 13.79
N ILE A 200 2.51 13.21 13.29
CA ILE A 200 3.53 12.21 12.99
C ILE A 200 4.40 12.67 11.81
N PHE A 201 3.80 13.18 10.74
CA PHE A 201 4.55 13.74 9.62
C PHE A 201 5.46 14.88 10.04
N LYS A 202 4.94 15.78 10.88
CA LYS A 202 5.66 16.95 11.37
C LYS A 202 6.79 16.58 12.34
N ASN A 203 6.51 15.73 13.33
CA ASN A 203 7.41 15.49 14.46
C ASN A 203 8.46 14.41 14.18
N VAL A 204 8.07 13.33 13.49
CA VAL A 204 8.98 12.23 13.20
C VAL A 204 9.36 12.10 11.74
N GLY A 205 8.67 12.79 10.84
CA GLY A 205 8.96 12.78 9.40
C GLY A 205 8.77 11.42 8.75
N MET A 206 7.72 10.69 9.16
CA MET A 206 7.41 9.35 8.65
C MET A 206 6.98 9.42 7.18
N GLY A 207 7.43 8.47 6.34
CA GLY A 207 6.92 8.27 4.98
C GLY A 207 5.63 7.47 4.95
N THR A 208 4.94 7.47 3.81
CA THR A 208 3.77 6.60 3.61
C THR A 208 3.81 5.87 2.27
N THR A 209 3.30 4.63 2.29
CA THR A 209 3.08 3.81 1.09
C THR A 209 1.60 3.43 1.08
N ILE A 210 0.76 4.29 0.48
CA ILE A 210 -0.69 4.17 0.61
C ILE A 210 -1.24 2.99 -0.20
N TRP A 211 -2.19 2.24 0.39
CA TRP A 211 -2.87 1.15 -0.30
C TRP A 211 -4.31 1.51 -0.66
N SER A 212 -4.84 0.82 -1.67
CA SER A 212 -6.21 0.98 -2.19
C SER A 212 -6.56 2.40 -2.67
N PRO A 213 -5.70 3.06 -3.49
CA PRO A 213 -5.98 4.41 -4.00
C PRO A 213 -7.27 4.48 -4.83
N LEU A 214 -7.75 3.35 -5.35
CA LEU A 214 -8.99 3.21 -6.12
C LEU A 214 -10.17 2.65 -5.32
N ALA A 215 -10.12 2.64 -3.97
CA ALA A 215 -11.19 2.10 -3.12
C ALA A 215 -11.69 0.72 -3.64
N SER A 216 -10.77 -0.24 -3.80
CA SER A 216 -11.06 -1.59 -4.33
C SER A 216 -11.68 -1.62 -5.73
N GLY A 217 -11.45 -0.58 -6.51
CA GLY A 217 -11.96 -0.41 -7.88
C GLY A 217 -13.24 0.41 -7.97
N LEU A 218 -13.82 0.86 -6.87
CA LEU A 218 -14.99 1.75 -6.89
C LEU A 218 -14.69 3.04 -7.66
N LEU A 219 -13.55 3.66 -7.39
CA LEU A 219 -13.11 4.91 -8.01
C LEU A 219 -12.65 4.77 -9.48
N THR A 220 -12.85 3.61 -10.11
CA THR A 220 -12.69 3.47 -11.57
C THR A 220 -13.97 3.76 -12.33
N GLY A 221 -15.12 3.84 -11.64
CA GLY A 221 -16.45 3.95 -12.26
C GLY A 221 -17.03 2.62 -12.78
N LYS A 222 -16.29 1.53 -12.75
CA LYS A 222 -16.74 0.23 -13.31
C LYS A 222 -17.96 -0.38 -12.61
N TYR A 223 -18.33 0.13 -11.43
CA TYR A 223 -19.50 -0.32 -10.66
C TYR A 223 -20.72 0.60 -10.81
N ASN A 224 -20.64 1.62 -11.68
CA ASN A 224 -21.74 2.59 -11.86
C ASN A 224 -23.04 1.96 -12.34
N ASP A 225 -22.95 0.89 -13.14
CA ASP A 225 -24.08 0.20 -13.77
C ASP A 225 -24.26 -1.22 -13.21
N GLY A 226 -23.62 -1.56 -12.10
CA GLY A 226 -23.66 -2.87 -11.45
C GLY A 226 -22.29 -3.47 -11.22
N ILE A 227 -22.26 -4.75 -10.82
CA ILE A 227 -20.99 -5.45 -10.51
C ILE A 227 -20.57 -6.28 -11.73
N PRO A 228 -19.48 -5.90 -12.44
CA PRO A 228 -19.01 -6.64 -13.61
C PRO A 228 -18.51 -8.04 -13.22
N GLU A 229 -18.69 -9.00 -14.14
CA GLU A 229 -18.18 -10.36 -13.99
C GLU A 229 -16.64 -10.36 -13.81
N GLY A 230 -16.15 -11.24 -12.93
CA GLY A 230 -14.72 -11.36 -12.60
C GLY A 230 -14.14 -10.19 -11.80
N SER A 231 -14.98 -9.22 -11.40
CA SER A 231 -14.54 -8.11 -10.55
C SER A 231 -14.30 -8.56 -9.11
N ARG A 232 -13.51 -7.76 -8.35
CA ARG A 232 -13.16 -8.03 -6.96
C ARG A 232 -14.37 -8.29 -6.06
N PHE A 233 -15.50 -7.61 -6.27
CA PHE A 233 -16.70 -7.74 -5.45
C PHE A 233 -17.52 -9.01 -5.74
N GLN A 234 -17.13 -9.79 -6.76
CA GLN A 234 -17.68 -11.15 -6.98
C GLN A 234 -16.82 -12.25 -6.37
N LEU A 235 -15.61 -11.94 -5.90
CA LEU A 235 -14.75 -12.94 -5.28
C LEU A 235 -15.31 -13.34 -3.91
N GLU A 236 -15.32 -14.64 -3.64
CA GLU A 236 -15.71 -15.22 -2.36
C GLU A 236 -14.83 -14.63 -1.22
N GLY A 237 -15.47 -14.25 -0.10
CA GLY A 237 -14.82 -13.66 1.06
C GLY A 237 -14.58 -12.14 0.96
N PHE A 238 -15.09 -11.48 -0.09
CA PHE A 238 -15.02 -10.02 -0.25
C PHE A 238 -16.38 -9.32 -0.14
N GLU A 239 -17.43 -10.04 0.31
CA GLU A 239 -18.78 -9.51 0.48
C GLU A 239 -18.81 -8.30 1.44
N TRP A 240 -18.09 -8.40 2.55
CA TRP A 240 -17.98 -7.32 3.54
C TRP A 240 -17.43 -6.01 2.93
N LEU A 241 -16.52 -6.14 1.96
CA LEU A 241 -15.92 -4.98 1.29
C LEU A 241 -16.88 -4.36 0.29
N ARG A 242 -17.62 -5.20 -0.44
CA ARG A 242 -18.71 -4.78 -1.33
C ARG A 242 -19.76 -4.01 -0.56
N ASP A 243 -20.29 -4.58 0.53
CA ASP A 243 -21.39 -4.02 1.32
C ASP A 243 -20.98 -2.69 2.00
N ARG A 244 -19.70 -2.54 2.35
CA ARG A 244 -19.13 -1.29 2.88
C ARG A 244 -18.99 -0.20 1.81
N LEU A 245 -18.61 -0.54 0.59
CA LEU A 245 -18.20 0.43 -0.43
C LEU A 245 -19.29 0.75 -1.46
N LEU A 246 -20.12 -0.22 -1.85
CA LEU A 246 -21.16 -0.03 -2.87
C LEU A 246 -22.42 0.61 -2.29
N MET A 247 -22.28 1.78 -1.70
CA MET A 247 -23.42 2.59 -1.30
C MET A 247 -23.88 3.45 -2.49
N GLN A 248 -25.19 3.67 -2.61
CA GLN A 248 -25.76 4.47 -3.70
C GLN A 248 -25.19 5.88 -3.75
N GLU A 249 -24.91 6.48 -2.60
CA GLU A 249 -24.27 7.79 -2.49
C GLU A 249 -22.84 7.77 -3.05
N SER A 250 -22.05 6.74 -2.71
CA SER A 250 -20.68 6.60 -3.24
C SER A 250 -20.68 6.47 -4.75
N ILE A 251 -21.62 5.72 -5.33
CA ILE A 251 -21.76 5.57 -6.78
C ILE A 251 -22.06 6.91 -7.45
N LYS A 252 -22.99 7.71 -6.90
CA LYS A 252 -23.29 9.06 -7.42
C LYS A 252 -22.07 9.97 -7.44
N LYS A 253 -21.29 9.97 -6.34
CA LYS A 253 -20.04 10.73 -6.25
C LYS A 253 -19.03 10.27 -7.31
N VAL A 254 -18.89 8.97 -7.53
CA VAL A 254 -18.01 8.41 -8.59
C VAL A 254 -18.50 8.79 -9.99
N GLN A 255 -19.81 8.85 -10.23
CA GLN A 255 -20.36 9.32 -11.52
C GLN A 255 -20.00 10.78 -11.79
N LEU A 256 -20.09 11.65 -10.77
CA LEU A 256 -19.68 13.06 -10.87
C LEU A 256 -18.17 13.21 -11.13
N LEU A 257 -17.34 12.42 -10.40
CA LEU A 257 -15.89 12.36 -10.66
C LEU A 257 -15.61 11.88 -12.10
N GLY A 258 -16.38 10.92 -12.61
CA GLY A 258 -16.28 10.44 -13.98
C GLY A 258 -16.61 11.51 -15.02
N ALA A 259 -17.61 12.36 -14.76
CA ALA A 259 -17.91 13.49 -15.62
C ALA A 259 -16.77 14.51 -15.66
N MET A 260 -16.16 14.82 -14.52
CA MET A 260 -14.98 15.67 -14.42
C MET A 260 -13.77 15.07 -15.15
N ALA A 261 -13.48 13.77 -14.94
CA ALA A 261 -12.40 13.06 -15.61
C ALA A 261 -12.57 13.10 -17.15
N LYS A 262 -13.80 12.89 -17.63
CA LYS A 262 -14.12 12.98 -19.07
C LYS A 262 -13.86 14.37 -19.63
N ALA A 263 -14.19 15.44 -18.91
CA ALA A 263 -13.91 16.81 -19.31
C ALA A 263 -12.39 17.07 -19.42
N LEU A 264 -11.59 16.46 -18.54
CA LEU A 264 -10.13 16.50 -18.55
C LEU A 264 -9.50 15.53 -19.57
N LYS A 265 -10.29 14.69 -20.24
CA LYS A 265 -9.84 13.64 -21.17
C LYS A 265 -8.92 12.60 -20.51
N VAL A 266 -9.19 12.27 -19.26
CA VAL A 266 -8.50 11.23 -18.48
C VAL A 266 -9.50 10.21 -17.96
N SER A 267 -9.03 9.05 -17.46
CA SER A 267 -9.90 8.08 -16.80
C SER A 267 -10.23 8.51 -15.36
N THR A 268 -11.36 8.01 -14.83
CA THR A 268 -11.71 8.22 -13.41
C THR A 268 -10.67 7.59 -12.49
N ALA A 269 -10.07 6.47 -12.91
CA ALA A 269 -8.98 5.82 -12.17
C ALA A 269 -7.74 6.71 -12.10
N SER A 270 -7.30 7.24 -13.24
CA SER A 270 -6.16 8.14 -13.32
C SER A 270 -6.38 9.42 -12.50
N LEU A 271 -7.58 10.03 -12.57
CA LEU A 271 -7.96 11.19 -11.75
C LEU A 271 -7.86 10.89 -10.25
N SER A 272 -8.40 9.74 -9.82
CA SER A 272 -8.44 9.36 -8.40
C SER A 272 -7.05 9.05 -7.82
N ILE A 273 -6.19 8.39 -8.59
CA ILE A 273 -4.80 8.14 -8.22
C ILE A 273 -4.02 9.47 -8.20
N ALA A 274 -4.21 10.32 -9.21
CA ALA A 274 -3.61 11.64 -9.30
C ALA A 274 -3.92 12.49 -8.06
N TRP A 275 -5.18 12.48 -7.61
CA TRP A 275 -5.58 13.14 -6.37
C TRP A 275 -4.80 12.61 -5.16
N CYS A 276 -4.65 11.29 -5.01
CA CYS A 276 -3.87 10.72 -3.91
C CYS A 276 -2.41 11.22 -3.90
N ILE A 277 -1.75 11.22 -5.05
CA ILE A 277 -0.34 11.63 -5.15
C ILE A 277 -0.13 13.16 -5.12
N LYS A 278 -1.19 13.96 -5.19
CA LYS A 278 -1.10 15.42 -4.89
C LYS A 278 -0.83 15.69 -3.41
N ASN A 279 -1.15 14.76 -2.51
CA ASN A 279 -0.81 14.90 -1.10
C ASN A 279 0.71 14.73 -0.92
N PRO A 280 1.43 15.74 -0.39
CA PRO A 280 2.90 15.68 -0.23
C PRO A 280 3.35 14.63 0.77
N ASN A 281 2.47 14.18 1.68
CA ASN A 281 2.76 13.13 2.64
C ASN A 281 2.63 11.71 2.05
N VAL A 282 2.19 11.57 0.79
CA VAL A 282 2.18 10.31 0.06
C VAL A 282 3.53 10.11 -0.62
N SER A 283 4.37 9.20 -0.11
CA SER A 283 5.63 8.85 -0.76
C SER A 283 5.39 8.03 -2.02
N THR A 284 4.43 7.10 -1.97
CA THR A 284 4.02 6.29 -3.13
C THR A 284 2.58 5.77 -2.96
N ALA A 285 1.87 5.64 -4.08
CA ALA A 285 0.57 4.97 -4.14
C ALA A 285 0.71 3.56 -4.75
N ILE A 286 0.31 2.53 -3.99
CA ILE A 286 0.42 1.14 -4.41
C ILE A 286 -0.73 0.79 -5.35
N LEU A 287 -0.38 0.54 -6.61
CA LEU A 287 -1.30 0.15 -7.67
C LEU A 287 -1.54 -1.36 -7.68
N GLY A 288 -2.74 -1.77 -8.06
CA GLY A 288 -3.07 -3.13 -8.42
C GLY A 288 -3.69 -3.16 -9.82
N ALA A 289 -3.31 -4.14 -10.64
CA ALA A 289 -3.89 -4.36 -11.96
C ALA A 289 -3.98 -5.86 -12.26
N THR A 290 -4.97 -6.26 -13.06
CA THR A 290 -5.16 -7.63 -13.53
C THR A 290 -4.85 -7.80 -15.02
N ASN A 291 -4.63 -6.70 -15.73
CA ASN A 291 -4.23 -6.69 -17.14
C ASN A 291 -3.46 -5.42 -17.48
N LYS A 292 -2.78 -5.47 -18.63
CA LYS A 292 -1.95 -4.38 -19.17
C LYS A 292 -2.70 -3.04 -19.30
N ALA A 293 -3.93 -3.07 -19.82
CA ALA A 293 -4.68 -1.84 -20.07
C ALA A 293 -4.96 -1.07 -18.77
N GLN A 294 -5.33 -1.78 -17.68
CA GLN A 294 -5.51 -1.17 -16.36
C GLN A 294 -4.21 -0.56 -15.82
N LEU A 295 -3.09 -1.26 -15.94
CA LEU A 295 -1.82 -0.76 -15.42
C LEU A 295 -1.35 0.48 -16.18
N VAL A 296 -1.40 0.43 -17.52
CA VAL A 296 -1.01 1.57 -18.38
C VAL A 296 -1.88 2.78 -18.08
N ASP A 297 -3.19 2.60 -17.94
CA ASP A 297 -4.12 3.69 -17.56
C ASP A 297 -3.78 4.26 -16.17
N ASN A 298 -3.57 3.40 -15.17
CA ASN A 298 -3.21 3.84 -13.82
C ASN A 298 -1.88 4.63 -13.79
N LEU A 299 -0.91 4.27 -14.62
CA LEU A 299 0.38 4.95 -14.70
C LEU A 299 0.27 6.38 -15.27
N THR A 300 -0.76 6.69 -16.05
CA THR A 300 -1.02 8.06 -16.54
C THR A 300 -1.37 9.04 -15.43
N ALA A 301 -1.62 8.56 -14.21
CA ALA A 301 -1.91 9.41 -13.05
C ALA A 301 -0.79 10.41 -12.73
N ILE A 302 0.46 10.13 -13.10
CA ILE A 302 1.57 11.09 -12.97
C ILE A 302 1.29 12.35 -13.80
N ASP A 303 0.93 12.18 -15.07
CA ASP A 303 0.64 13.28 -15.97
C ASP A 303 -0.68 13.97 -15.57
N THR A 304 -1.68 13.18 -15.16
CA THR A 304 -2.96 13.69 -14.66
C THR A 304 -2.78 14.57 -13.42
N ALA A 305 -1.86 14.24 -12.52
CA ALA A 305 -1.58 15.06 -11.34
C ALA A 305 -1.09 16.47 -11.68
N ALA A 306 -0.36 16.63 -12.79
CA ALA A 306 0.06 17.94 -13.28
C ALA A 306 -1.11 18.81 -13.78
N LEU A 307 -2.22 18.19 -14.21
CA LEU A 307 -3.42 18.89 -14.66
C LEU A 307 -4.28 19.40 -13.49
N LEU A 308 -4.16 18.80 -12.29
CA LEU A 308 -5.00 19.14 -11.14
C LEU A 308 -4.58 20.48 -10.52
N THR A 309 -5.31 21.55 -10.92
CA THR A 309 -5.18 22.88 -10.31
C THR A 309 -5.84 22.93 -8.92
N ALA A 310 -5.58 24.00 -8.16
CA ALA A 310 -6.23 24.22 -6.87
C ALA A 310 -7.76 24.27 -6.99
N GLU A 311 -8.29 24.90 -8.03
CA GLU A 311 -9.72 24.96 -8.32
C GLU A 311 -10.31 23.57 -8.59
N MET A 312 -9.61 22.73 -9.36
CA MET A 312 -10.04 21.35 -9.60
C MET A 312 -10.02 20.52 -8.34
N MET A 313 -9.02 20.70 -7.48
CA MET A 313 -8.97 20.02 -6.17
C MET A 313 -10.16 20.43 -5.30
N GLU A 314 -10.55 21.72 -5.30
CA GLU A 314 -11.74 22.20 -4.60
C GLU A 314 -13.05 21.62 -5.17
N GLN A 315 -13.16 21.51 -6.51
CA GLN A 315 -14.30 20.85 -7.14
C GLN A 315 -14.40 19.38 -6.73
N ILE A 316 -13.28 18.66 -6.66
CA ILE A 316 -13.25 17.27 -6.15
C ILE A 316 -13.73 17.22 -4.70
N GLU A 317 -13.28 18.14 -3.82
CA GLU A 317 -13.73 18.21 -2.44
C GLU A 317 -15.26 18.40 -2.35
N ASN A 318 -15.85 19.29 -3.16
CA ASN A 318 -17.28 19.55 -3.20
C ASN A 318 -18.08 18.34 -3.73
N ILE A 319 -17.49 17.48 -4.55
CA ILE A 319 -18.12 16.24 -5.03
C ILE A 319 -18.09 15.17 -3.94
N VAL A 320 -16.94 14.96 -3.30
CA VAL A 320 -16.76 13.80 -2.39
C VAL A 320 -17.19 14.08 -0.96
N GLU A 321 -17.05 15.32 -0.48
CA GLU A 321 -17.47 15.77 0.87
C GLU A 321 -16.94 14.87 2.01
N THR A 322 -15.72 14.34 1.83
CA THR A 322 -15.09 13.37 2.75
C THR A 322 -13.93 13.95 3.55
N LYS A 323 -13.64 15.24 3.36
CA LYS A 323 -12.54 15.91 4.07
C LYS A 323 -12.78 15.84 5.58
N PRO A 324 -11.83 15.29 6.36
CA PRO A 324 -11.97 15.20 7.80
C PRO A 324 -12.01 16.60 8.42
N LYS A 325 -12.89 16.78 9.41
CA LYS A 325 -12.86 17.98 10.24
C LYS A 325 -11.67 17.92 11.17
N LEU A 326 -10.82 18.92 11.12
CA LEU A 326 -9.73 19.05 12.10
C LEU A 326 -10.30 19.53 13.44
N PRO A 327 -9.70 19.11 14.58
CA PRO A 327 -10.06 19.66 15.87
C PRO A 327 -9.91 21.19 15.87
N GLU A 328 -10.89 21.88 16.35
CA GLU A 328 -10.81 23.31 16.66
C GLU A 328 -10.17 23.47 18.05
N TRP A 329 -9.03 24.13 18.11
CA TRP A 329 -8.30 24.41 19.36
C TRP A 329 -8.57 25.82 19.84
#